data_fd99c17f2f552b5a12bec600915464af
#
_entry.id   fd99c17f2f552b5a12bec600915464af
#
_cell.length_a   1.000
_cell.length_b   1.000
_cell.length_c   1.000
_cell.angle_alpha   90.00
_cell.angle_beta   90.00
_cell.angle_gamma   90.00
#
_symmetry.space_group_name_H-M   'P 1'
#
loop_
_entity.id
_entity.type
_entity.pdbx_description
1 polymer ?
#
loop_
_entity_poly.entity_id
_entity_poly.type
_entity_poly.pdbx_seq_one_letter_code
_entity_poly.pdbx_strand_id
1 'polypeptide(L)'
;MVDLALDTPPTRPPTVSVVGPTFDLEELAGRKTLALFDRAAARDFVDVYALVKRYGKTLLLERAPEVDLGFDHGVFAQMLDTLARFGDSELPITAELVEDLREVFAEWAREIRADLNK
;
A
#
# COMPACT_ATOMS: atom_id res chain seq x y z
N MET A 1 13.22 8.90 -26.15
CA MET A 1 12.60 8.21 -25.91
C MET A 1 12.26 8.14 -25.91
N VAL A 2 12.83 8.10 -26.39
CA VAL A 2 12.23 7.45 -26.21
C VAL A 2 11.96 7.29 -26.53
N ASP A 3 12.45 7.34 -26.88
CA ASP A 3 11.93 6.70 -27.03
C ASP A 3 11.66 6.49 -27.27
N LEU A 4 12.26 6.66 -27.78
CA LEU A 4 11.80 5.93 -27.81
C LEU A 4 11.43 5.86 -28.20
N ALA A 5 11.91 6.12 -28.86
CA ALA A 5 11.30 5.58 -28.80
C ALA A 5 11.04 5.31 -29.17
N LEU A 6 11.69 5.34 -29.83
CA LEU A 6 11.22 4.68 -29.75
C LEU A 6 10.72 4.56 -30.06
N ASP A 7 11.13 4.66 -30.77
CA ASP A 7 10.42 4.12 -30.71
C ASP A 7 9.75 3.95 -30.95
N THR A 8 9.77 4.07 -31.59
CA THR A 8 8.92 3.44 -31.40
C THR A 8 8.11 3.28 -31.53
N PRO A 9 8.17 3.71 -32.22
CA PRO A 9 7.27 3.23 -31.95
C PRO A 9 6.50 2.96 -32.00
N PRO A 10 6.22 3.06 -32.31
CA PRO A 10 5.34 2.48 -31.82
C PRO A 10 4.63 2.05 -31.74
N THR A 11 4.50 2.00 -31.69
CA THR A 11 3.79 1.35 -31.09
C THR A 11 3.07 1.17 -30.67
N ARG A 12 2.89 1.34 -30.41
CA ARG A 12 2.28 0.86 -29.64
C ARG A 12 1.73 1.16 -29.05
N PRO A 13 1.81 1.43 -29.49
CA PRO A 13 1.43 1.38 -28.67
C PRO A 13 1.08 1.36 -28.09
N PRO A 14 1.20 1.43 -27.91
CA PRO A 14 1.06 1.17 -26.92
C PRO A 14 0.80 0.98 -26.36
N THR A 15 1.14 0.87 -26.21
CA THR A 15 1.16 0.43 -25.45
C THR A 15 1.56 0.19 -25.11
N VAL A 16 2.05 0.15 -25.25
CA VAL A 16 2.59 -0.26 -24.61
C VAL A 16 3.00 -0.27 -24.55
N SER A 17 3.27 -0.26 -24.60
CA SER A 17 3.74 -0.41 -24.15
C SER A 17 4.18 -0.29 -24.16
N VAL A 18 4.55 -0.06 -24.33
CA VAL A 18 5.04 -0.17 -24.00
C VAL A 18 5.25 -0.17 -23.77
N VAL A 19 5.72 -0.10 -23.88
CA VAL A 19 6.02 -0.41 -23.24
C VAL A 19 6.66 -0.81 -22.51
N GLY A 20 7.34 -0.62 -22.38
CA GLY A 20 8.08 -1.16 -21.24
C GLY A 20 7.25 -2.12 -20.40
N PRO A 21 7.85 -2.75 -19.32
CA PRO A 21 7.04 -3.63 -18.50
C PRO A 21 5.82 -2.90 -17.97
N THR A 22 4.68 -3.53 -18.10
CA THR A 22 3.44 -2.99 -17.57
C THR A 22 3.43 -3.18 -16.06
N PHE A 23 3.19 -2.12 -15.32
CA PHE A 23 3.02 -2.23 -13.89
C PHE A 23 1.66 -2.84 -13.59
N ASP A 24 1.67 -3.89 -12.79
CA ASP A 24 0.46 -4.39 -12.18
C ASP A 24 0.24 -3.61 -10.90
N LEU A 25 -0.73 -2.70 -10.91
CA LEU A 25 -0.99 -1.82 -9.77
C LEU A 25 -1.46 -2.61 -8.54
N GLU A 26 -2.14 -3.74 -8.76
CA GLU A 26 -2.56 -4.58 -7.65
C GLU A 26 -1.37 -5.30 -7.01
N GLU A 27 -0.41 -5.73 -7.81
CA GLU A 27 0.81 -6.31 -7.27
C GLU A 27 1.59 -5.27 -6.49
N LEU A 28 1.67 -4.05 -7.01
CA LEU A 28 2.35 -2.95 -6.31
C LEU A 28 1.66 -2.69 -4.97
N ALA A 29 0.32 -2.70 -4.95
CA ALA A 29 -0.42 -2.51 -3.72
C ALA A 29 -0.09 -3.60 -2.69
N GLY A 30 0.02 -4.86 -3.14
CA GLY A 30 0.40 -5.97 -2.27
C GLY A 30 1.81 -5.78 -1.71
N ARG A 31 2.76 -5.37 -2.55
CA ARG A 31 4.14 -5.14 -2.11
C ARG A 31 4.25 -3.99 -1.12
N LYS A 32 3.50 -2.91 -1.31
CA LYS A 32 3.50 -1.79 -0.38
C LYS A 32 2.87 -2.18 0.94
N THR A 33 1.81 -2.98 0.90
CA THR A 33 1.20 -3.50 2.13
C THR A 33 2.19 -4.40 2.89
N LEU A 34 2.97 -5.21 2.16
CA LEU A 34 4.02 -6.02 2.79
C LEU A 34 5.12 -5.17 3.41
N ALA A 35 5.49 -4.06 2.79
CA ALA A 35 6.49 -3.17 3.37
C ALA A 35 5.99 -2.64 4.72
N LEU A 36 4.72 -2.29 4.81
CA LEU A 36 4.11 -1.88 6.07
C LEU A 36 4.12 -3.02 7.08
N PHE A 37 3.82 -4.25 6.63
CA PHE A 37 3.83 -5.43 7.48
C PHE A 37 5.25 -5.72 8.01
N ASP A 38 6.27 -5.57 7.15
CA ASP A 38 7.63 -5.97 7.49
C ASP A 38 8.39 -4.95 8.32
N ARG A 39 8.19 -3.64 8.06
CA ARG A 39 9.01 -2.63 8.71
C ARG A 39 8.22 -1.48 9.32
N ALA A 40 7.01 -1.19 8.84
CA ALA A 40 6.14 -0.15 9.37
C ALA A 40 6.86 1.20 9.58
N ALA A 41 7.59 1.66 8.55
CA ALA A 41 8.19 2.98 8.59
C ALA A 41 7.12 4.05 8.33
N ALA A 42 7.40 5.29 8.71
CA ALA A 42 6.44 6.39 8.56
C ALA A 42 5.93 6.49 7.12
N ARG A 43 6.84 6.40 6.13
CA ARG A 43 6.43 6.50 4.72
C ARG A 43 5.57 5.33 4.28
N ASP A 44 5.76 4.15 4.88
CA ASP A 44 4.96 2.98 4.53
C ASP A 44 3.49 3.22 4.88
N PHE A 45 3.22 3.85 6.01
CA PHE A 45 1.86 4.22 6.39
C PHE A 45 1.25 5.18 5.38
N VAL A 46 2.02 6.19 4.94
CA VAL A 46 1.51 7.16 3.96
C VAL A 46 1.23 6.50 2.63
N ASP A 47 2.13 5.63 2.15
CA ASP A 47 1.94 4.91 0.89
C ASP A 47 0.70 4.03 0.94
N VAL A 48 0.53 3.27 2.02
CA VAL A 48 -0.61 2.35 2.14
C VAL A 48 -1.90 3.14 2.36
N TYR A 49 -1.85 4.27 3.07
CA TYR A 49 -3.01 5.14 3.21
C TYR A 49 -3.57 5.56 1.84
N ALA A 50 -2.67 5.98 0.94
CA ALA A 50 -3.09 6.35 -0.42
C ALA A 50 -3.73 5.16 -1.14
N LEU A 51 -3.16 3.97 -0.97
CA LEU A 51 -3.69 2.76 -1.60
C LEU A 51 -5.05 2.37 -1.03
N VAL A 52 -5.25 2.52 0.27
CA VAL A 52 -6.54 2.26 0.90
C VAL A 52 -7.62 3.17 0.30
N LYS A 53 -7.28 4.45 0.09
CA LYS A 53 -8.23 5.39 -0.49
C LYS A 53 -8.58 5.04 -1.93
N ARG A 54 -7.63 4.45 -2.65
CA ARG A 54 -7.83 4.12 -4.07
C ARG A 54 -8.48 2.75 -4.28
N TYR A 55 -8.03 1.73 -3.54
CA TYR A 55 -8.42 0.34 -3.79
C TYR A 55 -9.26 -0.27 -2.69
N GLY A 56 -9.22 0.29 -1.49
CA GLY A 56 -9.93 -0.28 -0.35
C GLY A 56 -9.09 -1.29 0.41
N LYS A 57 -9.43 -1.49 1.67
CA LYS A 57 -8.68 -2.36 2.59
C LYS A 57 -8.72 -3.83 2.18
N THR A 58 -9.87 -4.29 1.69
CA THR A 58 -10.06 -5.70 1.34
C THR A 58 -9.09 -6.15 0.27
N LEU A 59 -8.92 -5.34 -0.78
CA LEU A 59 -7.99 -5.69 -1.86
C LEU A 59 -6.57 -5.83 -1.34
N LEU A 60 -6.15 -4.91 -0.48
CA LEU A 60 -4.78 -4.94 0.05
C LEU A 60 -4.53 -6.19 0.88
N LEU A 61 -5.53 -6.60 1.70
CA LEU A 61 -5.41 -7.81 2.50
C LEU A 61 -5.42 -9.07 1.64
N GLU A 62 -6.04 -9.02 0.46
CA GLU A 62 -6.04 -10.15 -0.47
C GLU A 62 -4.73 -10.24 -1.25
N ARG A 63 -4.16 -9.11 -1.62
CA ARG A 63 -2.97 -9.11 -2.47
C ARG A 63 -1.68 -9.36 -1.71
N ALA A 64 -1.60 -8.95 -0.45
CA ALA A 64 -0.38 -9.13 0.34
C ALA A 64 0.03 -10.60 0.47
N PRO A 65 -0.88 -11.53 0.83
CA PRO A 65 -0.48 -12.95 0.93
C PRO A 65 -0.15 -13.58 -0.42
N GLU A 66 -0.60 -13.00 -1.53
CA GLU A 66 -0.21 -13.49 -2.86
C GLU A 66 1.24 -13.20 -3.14
N VAL A 67 1.77 -12.12 -2.56
CA VAL A 67 3.19 -11.76 -2.72
C VAL A 67 4.05 -12.51 -1.72
N ASP A 68 3.55 -12.71 -0.50
CA ASP A 68 4.30 -13.39 0.57
C ASP A 68 3.34 -14.22 1.41
N LEU A 69 3.51 -15.53 1.36
CA LEU A 69 2.67 -16.46 2.13
C LEU A 69 2.84 -16.32 3.64
N GLY A 70 3.90 -15.65 4.09
CA GLY A 70 4.10 -15.38 5.52
C GLY A 70 3.25 -14.25 6.08
N PHE A 71 2.46 -13.60 5.25
CA PHE A 71 1.62 -12.50 5.70
C PHE A 71 0.57 -12.99 6.70
N ASP A 72 0.52 -12.37 7.87
CA ASP A 72 -0.36 -12.76 8.97
C ASP A 72 -1.17 -11.54 9.41
N HIS A 73 -2.50 -11.68 9.43
CA HIS A 73 -3.40 -10.57 9.74
C HIS A 73 -3.21 -10.06 11.17
N GLY A 74 -3.00 -10.97 12.13
CA GLY A 74 -2.81 -10.57 13.52
C GLY A 74 -1.53 -9.75 13.71
N VAL A 75 -0.45 -10.19 13.09
CA VAL A 75 0.81 -9.46 13.13
C VAL A 75 0.66 -8.12 12.39
N PHE A 76 -0.05 -8.12 11.27
CA PHE A 76 -0.27 -6.88 10.53
C PHE A 76 -1.01 -5.85 11.40
N ALA A 77 -2.04 -6.27 12.14
CA ALA A 77 -2.75 -5.38 13.03
C ALA A 77 -1.82 -4.80 14.10
N GLN A 78 -0.89 -5.62 14.63
CA GLN A 78 0.10 -5.14 15.58
C GLN A 78 1.03 -4.09 14.94
N MET A 79 1.41 -4.31 13.69
CA MET A 79 2.26 -3.34 12.99
C MET A 79 1.50 -2.02 12.76
N LEU A 80 0.19 -2.09 12.48
CA LEU A 80 -0.62 -0.88 12.34
C LEU A 80 -0.64 -0.07 13.64
N ASP A 81 -0.62 -0.74 14.79
CA ASP A 81 -0.59 -0.06 16.08
C ASP A 81 0.68 0.77 16.27
N THR A 82 1.78 0.41 15.61
CA THR A 82 3.04 1.14 15.76
C THR A 82 2.96 2.56 15.21
N LEU A 83 1.92 2.88 14.46
CA LEU A 83 1.70 4.25 13.96
C LEU A 83 1.67 5.25 15.13
N ALA A 84 1.18 4.83 16.28
CA ALA A 84 1.10 5.70 17.46
C ALA A 84 2.47 6.18 17.93
N ARG A 85 3.56 5.50 17.51
CA ARG A 85 4.92 5.88 17.87
C ARG A 85 5.45 7.08 17.08
N PHE A 86 4.80 7.41 15.97
CA PHE A 86 5.23 8.51 15.12
C PHE A 86 4.49 9.79 15.46
N GLY A 87 5.23 10.89 15.63
CA GLY A 87 4.61 12.20 15.76
C GLY A 87 4.09 12.68 14.40
N ASP A 88 3.19 13.62 14.44
CA ASP A 88 2.57 14.12 13.21
C ASP A 88 3.60 14.65 12.22
N SER A 89 4.66 15.30 12.72
CA SER A 89 5.70 15.87 11.88
C SER A 89 6.59 14.81 11.23
N GLU A 90 6.54 13.58 11.73
CA GLU A 90 7.34 12.49 11.17
C GLU A 90 6.68 11.82 9.97
N LEU A 91 5.39 12.07 9.78
CA LEU A 91 4.63 11.49 8.68
C LEU A 91 4.76 12.39 7.45
N PRO A 92 5.30 11.86 6.33
CA PRO A 92 5.51 12.68 5.12
C PRO A 92 4.21 12.91 4.34
N ILE A 93 3.28 13.61 4.97
CA ILE A 93 1.96 13.91 4.41
C ILE A 93 1.52 15.26 4.97
N THR A 94 0.59 15.92 4.28
CA THR A 94 0.09 17.21 4.75
C THR A 94 -0.61 17.05 6.11
N ALA A 95 -0.43 18.06 6.96
CA ALA A 95 -0.99 18.01 8.32
C ALA A 95 -2.50 17.78 8.34
N GLU A 96 -3.20 18.27 7.32
CA GLU A 96 -4.64 18.13 7.22
C GLU A 96 -5.10 16.68 7.10
N LEU A 97 -4.23 15.81 6.57
CA LEU A 97 -4.58 14.41 6.34
C LEU A 97 -4.11 13.48 7.46
N VAL A 98 -3.30 13.98 8.38
CA VAL A 98 -2.71 13.14 9.42
C VAL A 98 -3.79 12.50 10.30
N GLU A 99 -4.78 13.28 10.69
CA GLU A 99 -5.84 12.76 11.56
C GLU A 99 -6.63 11.65 10.86
N ASP A 100 -6.98 11.86 9.59
CA ASP A 100 -7.69 10.84 8.82
C ASP A 100 -6.83 9.59 8.64
N LEU A 101 -5.55 9.77 8.37
CA LEU A 101 -4.62 8.65 8.23
C LEU A 101 -4.60 7.82 9.53
N ARG A 102 -4.47 8.47 10.69
CA ARG A 102 -4.44 7.76 11.95
C ARG A 102 -5.74 7.02 12.21
N GLU A 103 -6.86 7.65 11.87
CA GLU A 103 -8.18 7.07 12.09
C GLU A 103 -8.38 5.84 11.20
N VAL A 104 -7.98 5.94 9.93
CA VAL A 104 -8.10 4.82 8.98
C VAL A 104 -7.34 3.60 9.50
N PHE A 105 -6.11 3.78 9.97
CA PHE A 105 -5.32 2.64 10.44
C PHE A 105 -5.81 2.10 11.77
N ALA A 106 -6.27 2.95 12.67
CA ALA A 106 -6.83 2.48 13.94
C ALA A 106 -8.09 1.65 13.68
N GLU A 107 -8.95 2.13 12.79
CA GLU A 107 -10.16 1.41 12.44
C GLU A 107 -9.84 0.09 11.76
N TRP A 108 -8.88 0.09 10.86
CA TRP A 108 -8.47 -1.11 10.15
C TRP A 108 -7.98 -2.19 11.12
N ALA A 109 -7.14 -1.79 12.08
CA ALA A 109 -6.65 -2.73 13.10
C ALA A 109 -7.81 -3.32 13.89
N ARG A 110 -8.81 -2.51 14.24
CA ARG A 110 -9.99 -3.00 14.95
C ARG A 110 -10.78 -4.00 14.11
N GLU A 111 -10.94 -3.70 12.83
CA GLU A 111 -11.66 -4.56 11.91
C GLU A 111 -10.97 -5.91 11.74
N ILE A 112 -9.65 -5.89 11.62
CA ILE A 112 -8.87 -7.13 11.48
C ILE A 112 -9.04 -7.98 12.75
N ARG A 113 -8.93 -7.38 13.92
CA ARG A 113 -9.06 -8.11 15.17
C ARG A 113 -10.45 -8.67 15.37
N ALA A 114 -11.47 -7.92 14.94
CA ALA A 114 -12.85 -8.40 15.02
C ALA A 114 -13.03 -9.65 14.15
N ASP A 115 -12.44 -9.66 12.95
CA ASP A 115 -12.52 -10.80 12.05
C ASP A 115 -11.79 -12.02 12.62
N LEU A 116 -10.66 -11.80 13.29
CA LEU A 116 -9.90 -12.90 13.88
C LEU A 116 -10.60 -13.54 15.06
N ASN A 117 -11.52 -12.81 15.69
CA ASN A 117 -12.27 -13.31 16.85
C ASN A 117 -13.61 -13.96 16.51
N LYS A 118 -13.90 -14.11 15.22
CA LYS A 118 -15.13 -14.78 14.78
C LYS A 118 -15.06 -16.29 14.89
#